data_ce5899eae4c4a74d89446439ba330cf0
#
_entry.id   ce5899eae4c4a74d89446439ba330cf0
#
_cell.length_a   1.000
_cell.length_b   1.000
_cell.length_c   1.000
_cell.angle_alpha   90.00
_cell.angle_beta   90.00
_cell.angle_gamma   90.00
#
_symmetry.space_group_name_H-M   'P 1'
#
loop_
_entity.id
_entity.type
_entity.pdbx_description
1 polymer ?
#
loop_
_entity_poly.entity_id
_entity_poly.type
_entity_poly.pdbx_seq_one_letter_code
_entity_poly.pdbx_strand_id
1 'polypeptide(L)'
;AYQYSRKAPEGIKPAENVNIVLCTIELNRSRPIRTDPSSQGFVNDISNWKKLTNNILIWDYIVQFRNYLDPFPNLHVLQPNIQFFSDSGVHMMFEQGSNRSLSEFHELRSYIMAKLLWNPDANADAIMNDFLNGFYGEAGPHLRKYIDQMRKALVESDGPLTFYGYPWDGYHTSLT
;
A
#
# COMPACT_ATOMS: atom_id res chain seq x y z
N ALA A 1 -2.33 11.88 -12.35
CA ALA A 1 -2.16 11.21 -13.64
C ALA A 1 -2.57 9.76 -13.52
N TYR A 2 -3.35 9.26 -14.46
CA TYR A 2 -3.98 7.97 -14.39
C TYR A 2 -4.05 7.37 -15.81
N GLN A 3 -3.78 6.08 -15.95
CA GLN A 3 -3.75 5.38 -17.25
C GLN A 3 -2.96 6.16 -18.33
N TYR A 4 -3.64 6.78 -19.29
CA TYR A 4 -3.01 7.47 -20.43
C TYR A 4 -2.12 8.65 -20.03
N SER A 5 -2.45 9.34 -18.95
CA SER A 5 -1.70 10.52 -18.47
C SER A 5 -0.66 10.20 -17.41
N ARG A 6 -0.46 8.92 -17.05
CA ARG A 6 0.48 8.54 -15.99
C ARG A 6 1.94 8.79 -16.39
N LYS A 7 2.31 8.51 -17.63
CA LYS A 7 3.64 8.82 -18.13
C LYS A 7 3.89 10.32 -18.14
N ALA A 8 5.07 10.73 -17.70
CA ALA A 8 5.48 12.11 -17.78
C ALA A 8 5.56 12.56 -19.25
N PRO A 9 5.05 13.75 -19.61
CA PRO A 9 5.12 14.25 -20.98
C PRO A 9 6.54 14.67 -21.33
N GLU A 10 6.85 14.67 -22.63
CA GLU A 10 8.09 15.23 -23.17
C GLU A 10 7.89 16.70 -23.56
N GLY A 11 8.87 17.55 -23.24
CA GLY A 11 8.88 18.95 -23.67
C GLY A 11 7.89 19.88 -22.97
N ILE A 12 7.13 19.40 -22.00
CA ILE A 12 6.14 20.20 -21.24
C ILE A 12 6.43 20.06 -19.74
N LYS A 13 6.43 21.18 -19.03
CA LYS A 13 6.48 21.19 -17.55
C LYS A 13 5.15 21.71 -16.99
N PRO A 14 4.68 21.11 -15.89
CA PRO A 14 3.56 21.68 -15.15
C PRO A 14 3.88 23.08 -14.62
N ALA A 15 2.89 23.97 -14.54
CA ALA A 15 3.06 25.23 -13.84
C ALA A 15 3.35 24.97 -12.33
N GLU A 16 4.00 25.91 -11.66
CA GLU A 16 4.46 25.74 -10.28
C GLU A 16 3.33 25.49 -9.28
N ASN A 17 2.12 25.94 -9.56
CA ASN A 17 0.94 25.73 -8.74
C ASN A 17 0.13 24.47 -9.10
N VAL A 18 0.64 23.63 -10.00
CA VAL A 18 -0.03 22.38 -10.42
C VAL A 18 0.57 21.20 -9.65
N ASN A 19 -0.29 20.42 -8.99
CA ASN A 19 0.07 19.17 -8.36
C ASN A 19 -0.28 18.00 -9.29
N ILE A 20 0.67 17.09 -9.46
CA ILE A 20 0.49 15.87 -10.23
C ILE A 20 0.07 14.75 -9.28
N VAL A 21 -1.12 14.20 -9.48
CA VAL A 21 -1.61 13.06 -8.72
C VAL A 21 -1.29 11.78 -9.48
N LEU A 22 -0.47 10.90 -8.90
CA LEU A 22 -0.17 9.57 -9.44
C LEU A 22 -0.95 8.52 -8.65
N CYS A 23 -1.68 7.67 -9.36
CA CYS A 23 -2.45 6.58 -8.77
C CYS A 23 -1.71 5.24 -8.93
N THR A 24 -1.85 4.37 -7.94
CA THR A 24 -1.19 3.08 -7.85
C THR A 24 -2.15 1.90 -8.07
N ILE A 25 -3.32 2.13 -8.65
CA ILE A 25 -4.44 1.18 -8.66
C ILE A 25 -4.10 -0.18 -9.29
N GLU A 26 -3.23 -0.20 -10.28
CA GLU A 26 -2.86 -1.44 -11.00
C GLU A 26 -1.70 -2.20 -10.35
N LEU A 27 -1.10 -1.65 -9.28
CA LEU A 27 0.10 -2.26 -8.69
C LEU A 27 -0.25 -3.50 -7.85
N ASN A 28 0.66 -4.44 -7.84
CA ASN A 28 0.63 -5.61 -6.97
C ASN A 28 0.86 -5.20 -5.51
N ARG A 29 0.05 -5.73 -4.59
CA ARG A 29 0.12 -5.46 -3.14
C ARG A 29 0.75 -6.60 -2.34
N SER A 30 1.23 -7.65 -3.00
CA SER A 30 1.92 -8.74 -2.31
C SER A 30 3.39 -8.43 -2.03
N ARG A 31 3.96 -7.43 -2.71
CA ARG A 31 5.38 -7.06 -2.64
C ARG A 31 5.56 -5.55 -2.56
N PRO A 32 6.66 -5.07 -1.94
CA PRO A 32 6.98 -3.64 -1.95
C PRO A 32 7.17 -3.12 -3.38
N ILE A 33 6.59 -1.95 -3.68
CA ILE A 33 6.62 -1.30 -5.01
C ILE A 33 8.05 -1.18 -5.54
N ARG A 34 9.00 -0.81 -4.68
CA ARG A 34 10.41 -0.61 -5.06
C ARG A 34 11.06 -1.86 -5.67
N THR A 35 10.73 -3.02 -5.15
CA THR A 35 11.39 -4.29 -5.48
C THR A 35 10.55 -5.21 -6.35
N ASP A 36 9.26 -4.93 -6.51
CA ASP A 36 8.37 -5.72 -7.35
C ASP A 36 8.65 -5.48 -8.84
N PRO A 37 9.03 -6.50 -9.62
CA PRO A 37 9.28 -6.36 -11.05
C PRO A 37 8.07 -5.82 -11.84
N SER A 38 6.84 -6.17 -11.44
CA SER A 38 5.62 -5.70 -12.09
C SER A 38 5.35 -4.22 -11.87
N SER A 39 5.93 -3.62 -10.83
CA SER A 39 5.77 -2.21 -10.45
C SER A 39 6.83 -1.28 -11.10
N GLN A 40 7.81 -1.80 -11.83
CA GLN A 40 8.90 -1.00 -12.39
C GLN A 40 8.43 0.10 -13.35
N GLY A 41 7.33 -0.12 -14.07
CA GLY A 41 6.71 0.92 -14.89
C GLY A 41 6.32 2.15 -14.07
N PHE A 42 5.71 1.94 -12.91
CA PHE A 42 5.32 3.01 -11.99
C PHE A 42 6.53 3.69 -11.34
N VAL A 43 7.55 2.92 -10.95
CA VAL A 43 8.81 3.46 -10.40
C VAL A 43 9.47 4.42 -11.41
N ASN A 44 9.47 4.04 -12.69
CA ASN A 44 9.99 4.88 -13.76
C ASN A 44 9.13 6.14 -13.99
N ASP A 45 7.81 6.00 -13.94
CA ASP A 45 6.88 7.13 -14.10
C ASP A 45 7.08 8.17 -12.99
N ILE A 46 7.17 7.76 -11.72
CA ILE A 46 7.45 8.67 -10.60
C ILE A 46 8.79 9.40 -10.77
N SER A 47 9.84 8.66 -11.17
CA SER A 47 11.16 9.22 -11.43
C SER A 47 11.15 10.24 -12.56
N ASN A 48 10.40 9.99 -13.64
CA ASN A 48 10.29 10.93 -14.76
C ASN A 48 9.47 12.17 -14.40
N TRP A 49 8.37 12.04 -13.67
CA TRP A 49 7.61 13.19 -13.17
C TRP A 49 8.45 14.05 -12.23
N LYS A 50 9.29 13.43 -11.40
CA LYS A 50 10.19 14.14 -10.48
C LYS A 50 11.19 15.06 -11.19
N LYS A 51 11.56 14.76 -12.44
CA LYS A 51 12.41 15.65 -13.27
C LYS A 51 11.67 16.91 -13.73
N LEU A 52 10.34 16.88 -13.75
CA LEU A 52 9.50 17.97 -14.24
C LEU A 52 8.93 18.85 -13.12
N THR A 53 8.60 18.26 -11.96
CA THR A 53 8.01 18.97 -10.83
C THR A 53 8.33 18.27 -9.50
N ASN A 54 8.33 19.05 -8.41
CA ASN A 54 8.35 18.54 -7.06
C ASN A 54 6.94 18.35 -6.46
N ASN A 55 5.91 18.83 -7.15
CA ASN A 55 4.53 18.82 -6.66
C ASN A 55 3.85 17.51 -7.06
N ILE A 56 4.23 16.42 -6.40
CA ILE A 56 3.68 15.09 -6.63
C ILE A 56 2.88 14.66 -5.40
N LEU A 57 1.63 14.27 -5.64
CA LEU A 57 0.75 13.60 -4.70
C LEU A 57 0.56 12.16 -5.14
N ILE A 58 0.65 11.23 -4.20
CA ILE A 58 0.30 9.82 -4.43
C ILE A 58 -1.11 9.56 -3.93
N TRP A 59 -1.90 8.92 -4.78
CA TRP A 59 -3.15 8.28 -4.41
C TRP A 59 -2.92 6.78 -4.37
N ASP A 60 -2.68 6.26 -3.17
CA ASP A 60 -2.49 4.84 -2.93
C ASP A 60 -3.77 4.17 -2.41
N TYR A 61 -3.77 2.86 -2.38
CA TYR A 61 -4.91 2.02 -2.02
C TYR A 61 -4.42 0.90 -1.09
N ILE A 62 -5.06 0.74 0.05
CA ILE A 62 -4.59 -0.17 1.11
C ILE A 62 -5.56 -1.30 1.45
N VAL A 63 -6.70 -1.37 0.78
CA VAL A 63 -7.75 -2.38 1.00
C VAL A 63 -8.21 -3.00 -0.31
N GLN A 64 -8.86 -4.13 -0.20
CA GLN A 64 -9.53 -4.82 -1.30
C GLN A 64 -10.92 -4.19 -1.52
N PHE A 65 -11.23 -3.76 -2.76
CA PHE A 65 -12.49 -3.06 -3.06
C PHE A 65 -13.62 -3.97 -3.52
N ARG A 66 -13.34 -5.20 -3.91
CA ARG A 66 -14.37 -6.11 -4.36
C ARG A 66 -15.19 -6.68 -3.20
N ASN A 67 -14.51 -7.02 -2.11
CA ASN A 67 -15.11 -7.41 -0.85
C ASN A 67 -14.21 -6.96 0.30
N TYR A 68 -14.62 -5.95 1.04
CA TYR A 68 -13.84 -5.39 2.14
C TYR A 68 -13.56 -6.38 3.28
N LEU A 69 -14.37 -7.42 3.42
CA LEU A 69 -14.18 -8.44 4.46
C LEU A 69 -13.24 -9.56 4.06
N ASP A 70 -12.89 -9.67 2.77
CA ASP A 70 -11.92 -10.67 2.32
C ASP A 70 -10.54 -10.39 2.92
N PRO A 71 -9.80 -11.44 3.30
CA PRO A 71 -8.42 -11.29 3.75
C PRO A 71 -7.57 -10.57 2.71
N PHE A 72 -6.88 -9.51 3.15
CA PHE A 72 -6.00 -8.72 2.29
C PHE A 72 -4.65 -8.51 2.97
N PRO A 73 -3.77 -9.53 2.98
CA PRO A 73 -2.57 -9.59 3.79
C PRO A 73 -1.42 -8.71 3.28
N ASN A 74 -1.67 -7.39 3.10
CA ASN A 74 -0.72 -6.41 2.59
C ASN A 74 -0.05 -5.55 3.68
N LEU A 75 -0.28 -5.81 4.97
CA LEU A 75 0.24 -4.98 6.06
C LEU A 75 1.78 -4.85 6.02
N HIS A 76 2.48 -5.88 5.54
CA HIS A 76 3.93 -5.93 5.46
C HIS A 76 4.53 -5.03 4.37
N VAL A 77 3.74 -4.58 3.40
CA VAL A 77 4.20 -3.70 2.32
C VAL A 77 3.89 -2.22 2.58
N LEU A 78 3.06 -1.90 3.57
CA LEU A 78 2.66 -0.51 3.85
C LEU A 78 3.88 0.37 4.16
N GLN A 79 4.71 -0.03 5.13
CA GLN A 79 5.90 0.74 5.49
C GLN A 79 6.90 0.89 4.34
N PRO A 80 7.38 -0.18 3.67
CA PRO A 80 8.32 -0.01 2.57
C PRO A 80 7.77 0.79 1.40
N ASN A 81 6.46 0.80 1.17
CA ASN A 81 5.84 1.63 0.15
C ASN A 81 5.85 3.11 0.55
N ILE A 82 5.49 3.46 1.79
CA ILE A 82 5.56 4.84 2.30
C ILE A 82 7.00 5.35 2.28
N GLN A 83 7.97 4.52 2.69
CA GLN A 83 9.39 4.86 2.61
C GLN A 83 9.83 5.11 1.16
N PHE A 84 9.39 4.26 0.23
CA PHE A 84 9.67 4.46 -1.20
C PHE A 84 9.14 5.81 -1.71
N PHE A 85 7.91 6.20 -1.35
CA PHE A 85 7.33 7.47 -1.75
C PHE A 85 8.08 8.66 -1.10
N SER A 86 8.39 8.56 0.19
CA SER A 86 9.19 9.57 0.90
C SER A 86 10.56 9.77 0.26
N ASP A 87 11.30 8.70 -0.01
CA ASP A 87 12.61 8.72 -0.68
C ASP A 87 12.53 9.28 -2.09
N SER A 88 11.40 9.05 -2.77
CA SER A 88 11.12 9.62 -4.09
C SER A 88 10.77 11.11 -4.02
N GLY A 89 10.76 11.73 -2.83
CA GLY A 89 10.45 13.15 -2.61
C GLY A 89 8.97 13.48 -2.82
N VAL A 90 8.09 12.56 -2.56
CA VAL A 90 6.65 12.80 -2.48
C VAL A 90 6.33 13.46 -1.15
N HIS A 91 5.56 14.57 -1.18
CA HIS A 91 5.21 15.34 0.01
C HIS A 91 3.75 15.21 0.43
N MET A 92 2.91 14.67 -0.44
CA MET A 92 1.50 14.50 -0.19
C MET A 92 1.05 13.09 -0.55
N MET A 93 0.30 12.46 0.34
CA MET A 93 -0.24 11.12 0.11
C MET A 93 -1.70 11.07 0.54
N PHE A 94 -2.48 10.33 -0.24
CA PHE A 94 -3.82 9.92 0.10
C PHE A 94 -3.90 8.39 0.06
N GLU A 95 -4.12 7.80 1.21
CA GLU A 95 -4.23 6.35 1.39
C GLU A 95 -5.70 5.95 1.43
N GLN A 96 -6.20 5.43 0.32
CA GLN A 96 -7.60 5.04 0.24
C GLN A 96 -7.86 3.73 0.99
N GLY A 97 -8.59 3.84 2.08
CA GLY A 97 -9.10 2.71 2.86
C GLY A 97 -10.55 2.36 2.50
N SER A 98 -11.24 1.68 3.41
CA SER A 98 -12.60 1.16 3.22
C SER A 98 -13.73 2.21 3.37
N ASN A 99 -13.39 3.48 3.51
CA ASN A 99 -14.32 4.58 3.69
C ASN A 99 -15.27 4.33 4.89
N ARG A 100 -16.58 4.24 4.65
CA ARG A 100 -17.61 4.00 5.68
C ARG A 100 -17.89 2.53 5.95
N SER A 101 -17.38 1.64 5.14
CA SER A 101 -17.55 0.20 5.27
C SER A 101 -16.42 -0.38 6.13
N LEU A 102 -16.75 -1.33 6.99
CA LEU A 102 -15.75 -2.08 7.73
C LEU A 102 -14.96 -2.97 6.76
N SER A 103 -13.65 -3.03 6.93
CA SER A 103 -12.78 -3.97 6.22
C SER A 103 -11.99 -4.82 7.21
N GLU A 104 -11.36 -5.87 6.72
CA GLU A 104 -10.47 -6.67 7.54
C GLU A 104 -9.43 -5.77 8.22
N PHE A 105 -9.35 -5.82 9.54
CA PHE A 105 -8.44 -5.00 10.37
C PHE A 105 -8.50 -3.49 10.07
N HIS A 106 -9.70 -2.93 9.84
CA HIS A 106 -9.88 -1.53 9.50
C HIS A 106 -9.17 -0.56 10.46
N GLU A 107 -9.37 -0.76 11.76
CA GLU A 107 -8.81 0.10 12.81
C GLU A 107 -7.28 -0.04 12.87
N LEU A 108 -6.77 -1.27 12.79
CA LEU A 108 -5.34 -1.53 12.75
C LEU A 108 -4.66 -0.88 11.52
N ARG A 109 -5.28 -1.01 10.34
CA ARG A 109 -4.77 -0.37 9.11
C ARG A 109 -4.71 1.14 9.28
N SER A 110 -5.77 1.75 9.77
CA SER A 110 -5.84 3.19 10.01
C SER A 110 -4.78 3.66 11.01
N TYR A 111 -4.59 2.90 12.11
CA TYR A 111 -3.57 3.20 13.12
C TYR A 111 -2.15 3.12 12.57
N ILE A 112 -1.81 2.03 11.87
CA ILE A 112 -0.50 1.85 11.24
C ILE A 112 -0.24 2.97 10.23
N MET A 113 -1.21 3.26 9.35
CA MET A 113 -1.06 4.30 8.34
C MET A 113 -0.84 5.68 8.95
N ALA A 114 -1.61 6.06 9.96
CA ALA A 114 -1.45 7.34 10.64
C ALA A 114 -0.03 7.50 11.24
N LYS A 115 0.51 6.45 11.85
CA LYS A 115 1.86 6.44 12.41
C LYS A 115 2.94 6.49 11.34
N LEU A 116 2.80 5.72 10.27
CA LEU A 116 3.80 5.65 9.20
C LEU A 116 3.80 6.89 8.30
N LEU A 117 2.64 7.51 8.05
CA LEU A 117 2.56 8.79 7.33
C LEU A 117 3.21 9.92 8.12
N TRP A 118 3.17 9.85 9.46
CA TRP A 118 3.88 10.81 10.32
C TRP A 118 5.38 10.54 10.38
N ASN A 119 5.78 9.28 10.51
CA ASN A 119 7.17 8.84 10.56
C ASN A 119 7.35 7.54 9.77
N PRO A 120 7.80 7.60 8.51
CA PRO A 120 8.02 6.43 7.66
C PRO A 120 8.99 5.40 8.25
N ASP A 121 9.91 5.85 9.10
CA ASP A 121 10.96 5.00 9.70
C ASP A 121 10.57 4.43 11.07
N ALA A 122 9.36 4.69 11.54
CA ALA A 122 8.85 4.08 12.75
C ALA A 122 8.77 2.54 12.60
N ASN A 123 8.99 1.82 13.69
CA ASN A 123 8.95 0.35 13.67
C ASN A 123 7.51 -0.15 13.49
N ALA A 124 7.16 -0.59 12.27
CA ALA A 124 5.81 -1.05 11.93
C ALA A 124 5.36 -2.28 12.75
N ASP A 125 6.29 -3.19 13.09
CA ASP A 125 5.96 -4.35 13.93
C ASP A 125 5.65 -3.93 15.38
N ALA A 126 6.39 -2.97 15.92
CA ALA A 126 6.10 -2.42 17.24
C ALA A 126 4.75 -1.69 17.26
N ILE A 127 4.44 -0.90 16.23
CA ILE A 127 3.15 -0.21 16.07
C ILE A 127 2.00 -1.23 16.00
N MET A 128 2.17 -2.28 15.21
CA MET A 128 1.16 -3.36 15.08
C MET A 128 0.92 -4.06 16.40
N ASN A 129 1.98 -4.45 17.10
CA ASN A 129 1.87 -5.14 18.40
C ASN A 129 1.25 -4.25 19.47
N ASP A 130 1.60 -2.95 19.50
CA ASP A 130 1.01 -1.97 20.41
C ASP A 130 -0.51 -1.88 20.21
N PHE A 131 -0.95 -1.75 18.96
CA PHE A 131 -2.38 -1.72 18.65
C PHE A 131 -3.08 -3.03 19.01
N LEU A 132 -2.53 -4.17 18.59
CA LEU A 132 -3.15 -5.47 18.80
C LEU A 132 -3.32 -5.78 20.29
N ASN A 133 -2.32 -5.49 21.10
CA ASN A 133 -2.37 -5.71 22.54
C ASN A 133 -3.30 -4.71 23.25
N GLY A 134 -3.27 -3.43 22.85
CA GLY A 134 -4.11 -2.39 23.45
C GLY A 134 -5.59 -2.51 23.07
N PHE A 135 -5.89 -2.84 21.83
CA PHE A 135 -7.24 -2.87 21.31
C PHE A 135 -7.95 -4.23 21.54
N TYR A 136 -7.21 -5.33 21.35
CA TYR A 136 -7.77 -6.69 21.46
C TYR A 136 -7.35 -7.42 22.75
N GLY A 137 -6.50 -6.82 23.59
CA GLY A 137 -6.08 -7.41 24.85
C GLY A 137 -5.45 -8.80 24.67
N GLU A 138 -5.96 -9.79 25.40
CA GLU A 138 -5.45 -11.18 25.36
C GLU A 138 -5.57 -11.84 23.98
N ALA A 139 -6.46 -11.39 23.10
CA ALA A 139 -6.55 -11.87 21.72
C ALA A 139 -5.45 -11.32 20.80
N GLY A 140 -4.77 -10.25 21.20
CA GLY A 140 -3.74 -9.58 20.38
C GLY A 140 -2.66 -10.53 19.83
N PRO A 141 -1.99 -11.35 20.67
CA PRO A 141 -0.98 -12.30 20.19
C PRO A 141 -1.52 -13.35 19.20
N HIS A 142 -2.77 -13.78 19.36
CA HIS A 142 -3.40 -14.73 18.44
C HIS A 142 -3.72 -14.09 17.09
N LEU A 143 -4.18 -12.85 17.09
CA LEU A 143 -4.41 -12.08 15.87
C LEU A 143 -3.09 -11.77 15.15
N ARG A 144 -2.03 -11.45 15.91
CA ARG A 144 -0.70 -11.29 15.33
C ARG A 144 -0.25 -12.56 14.61
N LYS A 145 -0.40 -13.72 15.22
CA LYS A 145 -0.08 -15.01 14.61
C LYS A 145 -0.90 -15.25 13.34
N TYR A 146 -2.19 -14.92 13.34
CA TYR A 146 -3.03 -15.01 12.14
C TYR A 146 -2.48 -14.12 11.00
N ILE A 147 -2.17 -12.86 11.29
CA ILE A 147 -1.60 -11.91 10.32
C ILE A 147 -0.29 -12.46 9.74
N ASP A 148 0.59 -12.97 10.58
CA ASP A 148 1.88 -13.52 10.15
C ASP A 148 1.71 -14.78 9.28
N GLN A 149 0.73 -15.64 9.59
CA GLN A 149 0.40 -16.82 8.78
C GLN A 149 -0.16 -16.43 7.40
N MET A 150 -1.07 -15.45 7.36
CA MET A 150 -1.63 -14.95 6.10
C MET A 150 -0.54 -14.31 5.22
N ARG A 151 0.35 -13.52 5.81
CA ARG A 151 1.53 -12.98 5.12
C ARG A 151 2.41 -14.10 4.56
N LYS A 152 2.70 -15.11 5.39
CA LYS A 152 3.52 -16.25 4.98
C LYS A 152 2.91 -16.98 3.79
N ALA A 153 1.62 -17.30 3.85
CA ALA A 153 0.91 -17.95 2.76
C ALA A 153 0.96 -17.13 1.46
N LEU A 154 0.75 -15.81 1.54
CA LEU A 154 0.86 -14.92 0.38
C LEU A 154 2.28 -14.95 -0.23
N VAL A 155 3.32 -14.86 0.59
CA VAL A 155 4.71 -14.86 0.13
C VAL A 155 5.09 -16.20 -0.51
N GLU A 156 4.66 -17.33 0.09
CA GLU A 156 4.92 -18.68 -0.42
C GLU A 156 4.16 -19.00 -1.70
N SER A 157 2.95 -18.44 -1.89
CA SER A 157 2.19 -18.61 -3.12
C SER A 157 2.78 -17.87 -4.31
N ASP A 158 3.60 -16.84 -4.05
CA ASP A 158 4.16 -15.92 -5.06
C ASP A 158 3.11 -15.24 -5.96
N GLY A 159 1.85 -15.27 -5.52
CA GLY A 159 0.71 -14.75 -6.25
C GLY A 159 0.58 -13.21 -6.17
N PRO A 160 -0.03 -12.59 -7.18
CA PRO A 160 -0.36 -11.18 -7.11
C PRO A 160 -1.50 -10.92 -6.13
N LEU A 161 -1.45 -9.80 -5.43
CA LEU A 161 -2.52 -9.28 -4.61
C LEU A 161 -3.02 -7.97 -5.21
N THR A 162 -4.25 -7.96 -5.74
CA THR A 162 -4.84 -6.80 -6.44
C THR A 162 -6.15 -6.37 -5.79
N PHE A 163 -6.57 -5.12 -6.00
CA PHE A 163 -7.82 -4.60 -5.39
C PHE A 163 -9.10 -5.22 -5.90
N TYR A 164 -9.10 -5.68 -7.15
CA TYR A 164 -10.27 -6.21 -7.83
C TYR A 164 -10.19 -7.72 -8.03
N GLY A 165 -9.09 -8.34 -7.58
CA GLY A 165 -8.93 -9.79 -7.58
C GLY A 165 -9.86 -10.46 -6.58
N TYR A 166 -10.03 -11.75 -6.72
CA TYR A 166 -10.62 -12.57 -5.69
C TYR A 166 -9.51 -13.13 -4.78
N PRO A 167 -9.80 -13.48 -3.52
CA PRO A 167 -8.82 -14.12 -2.65
C PRO A 167 -8.18 -15.36 -3.26
N TRP A 168 -8.93 -16.09 -4.08
CA TRP A 168 -8.46 -17.30 -4.76
C TRP A 168 -7.62 -17.05 -6.03
N ASP A 169 -7.47 -15.82 -6.47
CA ASP A 169 -6.66 -15.51 -7.67
C ASP A 169 -5.14 -15.55 -7.39
N GLY A 170 -4.73 -15.45 -6.14
CA GLY A 170 -3.33 -15.36 -5.75
C GLY A 170 -2.88 -16.38 -4.70
N TYR A 171 -3.28 -16.20 -3.46
CA TYR A 171 -2.72 -16.93 -2.31
C TYR A 171 -3.63 -18.05 -1.75
N HIS A 172 -4.83 -18.20 -2.29
CA HIS A 172 -5.83 -19.12 -1.75
C HIS A 172 -5.41 -20.59 -1.83
N THR A 173 -4.67 -20.97 -2.86
CA THR A 173 -4.21 -22.35 -3.06
C THR A 173 -3.22 -22.82 -2.01
N SER A 174 -2.56 -21.94 -1.27
CA SER A 174 -1.64 -22.29 -0.19
C SER A 174 -2.31 -22.39 1.19
N LEU A 175 -3.61 -22.11 1.28
CA LEU A 175 -4.40 -22.24 2.52
C LEU A 175 -5.19 -23.56 2.60
N THR A 176 -5.22 -24.37 1.56
CA THR A 176 -5.81 -25.72 1.53
C THR A 176 -4.77 -26.79 1.80
#